data_84832c60048f3d7be9ce8aa040b67a2a
#
_entry.id   84832c60048f3d7be9ce8aa040b67a2a
#
_cell.length_a   1.000
_cell.length_b   1.000
_cell.length_c   1.000
_cell.angle_alpha   90.00
_cell.angle_beta   90.00
_cell.angle_gamma   90.00
#
_symmetry.space_group_name_H-M   'P 1'
#
loop_
_entity.id
_entity.type
_entity.pdbx_description
1 polymer ?
#
loop_
_entity_poly.entity_id
_entity_poly.type
_entity_poly.pdbx_seq_one_letter_code
_entity_poly.pdbx_strand_id
1 'polypeptide(L)'
;VRKGQALEQLGVTLAVGDMLKPVSYEGVVPTVDAVIHTAQYGIQGRFTRKKFEQIEQADVLMTRTLSRACLACDKKLLYTSGVFNYGDHGDEWITEQTPLRPSPLGEAHTKMVEELLPLSREQHLRVILLSPGFVYGPGGLFKQSFYDTLQKGQLRIFGKGQNYWSIIHVDDLAAAYALAVESEAYGETYNIVDDQPLRLCDLVNTFTDAMGKKRVGAMATWLLKLLIGGPLVDSLVTSFRISNEKAKRELGWQPRYSTFKDGLPEV
;
A
#
# COMPACT_ATOMS: atom_id res chain seq x y z
N VAL A 1 -13.99 2.36 -17.03
CA VAL A 1 -14.14 3.08 -18.29
C VAL A 1 -13.91 4.59 -18.10
N ARG A 2 -14.63 5.30 -17.20
CA ARG A 2 -14.44 6.78 -17.01
C ARG A 2 -13.04 7.18 -16.52
N LYS A 3 -12.35 6.35 -15.73
CA LYS A 3 -10.96 6.61 -15.29
C LYS A 3 -9.95 6.37 -16.41
N GLY A 4 -10.25 5.51 -17.37
CA GLY A 4 -9.38 5.26 -18.51
C GLY A 4 -9.21 6.47 -19.43
N GLN A 5 -10.29 7.18 -19.74
CA GLN A 5 -10.23 8.37 -20.61
C GLN A 5 -9.30 9.47 -20.08
N ALA A 6 -9.23 9.66 -18.77
CA ALA A 6 -8.31 10.63 -18.17
C ALA A 6 -6.83 10.23 -18.36
N LEU A 7 -6.52 8.92 -18.34
CA LEU A 7 -5.17 8.42 -18.61
C LEU A 7 -4.78 8.57 -20.09
N GLU A 8 -5.70 8.31 -21.01
CA GLU A 8 -5.46 8.52 -22.45
C GLU A 8 -5.11 9.97 -22.77
N GLN A 9 -5.73 10.94 -22.08
CA GLN A 9 -5.41 12.36 -22.23
C GLN A 9 -3.98 12.71 -21.78
N LEU A 10 -3.37 11.86 -20.95
CA LEU A 10 -1.96 11.97 -20.54
C LEU A 10 -1.00 11.22 -21.46
N GLY A 11 -1.48 10.72 -22.62
CA GLY A 11 -0.66 9.98 -23.57
C GLY A 11 -0.43 8.50 -23.20
N VAL A 12 -1.19 7.96 -22.24
CA VAL A 12 -1.08 6.57 -21.82
C VAL A 12 -1.88 5.66 -22.76
N THR A 13 -1.27 4.59 -23.25
CA THR A 13 -1.98 3.53 -23.98
C THR A 13 -2.70 2.61 -23.00
N LEU A 14 -4.00 2.43 -23.20
CA LEU A 14 -4.81 1.58 -22.32
C LEU A 14 -4.83 0.13 -22.81
N ALA A 15 -4.49 -0.80 -21.92
CA ALA A 15 -4.78 -2.22 -22.07
C ALA A 15 -5.81 -2.63 -21.00
N VAL A 16 -6.99 -3.04 -21.44
CA VAL A 16 -8.07 -3.44 -20.51
C VAL A 16 -7.86 -4.90 -20.08
N GLY A 17 -7.74 -5.11 -18.77
CA GLY A 17 -7.55 -6.43 -18.18
C GLY A 17 -8.40 -6.66 -16.93
N ASP A 18 -8.56 -7.93 -16.56
CA ASP A 18 -9.23 -8.39 -15.34
C ASP A 18 -8.24 -9.26 -14.54
N MET A 19 -8.00 -8.88 -13.28
CA MET A 19 -7.04 -9.58 -12.40
C MET A 19 -7.29 -11.09 -12.32
N LEU A 20 -8.55 -11.51 -12.44
CA LEU A 20 -8.95 -12.91 -12.40
C LEU A 20 -8.86 -13.61 -13.77
N LYS A 21 -8.43 -12.92 -14.83
CA LYS A 21 -8.33 -13.43 -16.20
C LYS A 21 -6.96 -13.16 -16.80
N PRO A 22 -5.92 -13.94 -16.46
CA PRO A 22 -4.54 -13.74 -16.91
C PRO A 22 -4.40 -13.43 -18.41
N VAL A 23 -5.10 -14.16 -19.26
CA VAL A 23 -5.10 -13.98 -20.72
C VAL A 23 -5.45 -12.57 -21.17
N SER A 24 -6.13 -11.78 -20.31
CA SER A 24 -6.54 -10.41 -20.63
C SER A 24 -5.43 -9.36 -20.45
N TYR A 25 -4.31 -9.69 -19.81
CA TYR A 25 -3.24 -8.73 -19.54
C TYR A 25 -1.82 -9.30 -19.68
N GLU A 26 -1.61 -10.61 -19.55
CA GLU A 26 -0.25 -11.20 -19.62
C GLU A 26 0.47 -10.93 -20.94
N GLY A 27 -0.27 -10.86 -22.05
CA GLY A 27 0.27 -10.57 -23.38
C GLY A 27 0.86 -9.16 -23.56
N VAL A 28 0.64 -8.25 -22.61
CA VAL A 28 1.24 -6.91 -22.62
C VAL A 28 2.67 -6.94 -22.09
N VAL A 29 3.03 -7.87 -21.22
CA VAL A 29 4.34 -7.91 -20.55
C VAL A 29 5.52 -7.94 -21.54
N PRO A 30 5.53 -8.70 -22.63
CA PRO A 30 6.63 -8.68 -23.59
C PRO A 30 6.85 -7.32 -24.28
N THR A 31 5.84 -6.46 -24.31
CA THR A 31 5.84 -5.19 -25.06
C THR A 31 6.36 -3.99 -24.27
N VAL A 32 6.71 -4.20 -22.99
CA VAL A 32 7.16 -3.13 -22.07
C VAL A 32 8.55 -3.47 -21.51
N ASP A 33 9.25 -2.49 -20.95
CA ASP A 33 10.56 -2.68 -20.31
C ASP A 33 10.42 -3.07 -18.84
N ALA A 34 9.39 -2.57 -18.16
CA ALA A 34 9.09 -2.87 -16.77
C ALA A 34 7.58 -2.96 -16.53
N VAL A 35 7.21 -3.74 -15.53
CA VAL A 35 5.85 -3.89 -15.04
C VAL A 35 5.78 -3.34 -13.61
N ILE A 36 4.86 -2.40 -13.35
CA ILE A 36 4.56 -1.92 -12.01
C ILE A 36 3.21 -2.50 -11.60
N HIS A 37 3.21 -3.43 -10.66
CA HIS A 37 2.00 -4.07 -10.15
C HIS A 37 1.48 -3.33 -8.90
N THR A 38 0.53 -2.42 -9.11
CA THR A 38 -0.19 -1.68 -8.06
C THR A 38 -1.67 -2.03 -8.01
N ALA A 39 -2.09 -3.02 -8.78
CA ALA A 39 -3.49 -3.40 -8.84
C ALA A 39 -3.95 -4.07 -7.54
N GLN A 40 -5.11 -3.67 -7.04
CA GLN A 40 -5.76 -4.28 -5.88
C GLN A 40 -7.17 -4.72 -6.24
N TYR A 41 -7.58 -5.88 -5.74
CA TYR A 41 -8.94 -6.37 -5.92
C TYR A 41 -9.91 -5.57 -5.05
N GLY A 42 -10.80 -4.81 -5.70
CA GLY A 42 -11.75 -3.92 -5.01
C GLY A 42 -12.88 -4.68 -4.34
N ILE A 43 -13.11 -4.43 -3.06
CA ILE A 43 -14.24 -4.96 -2.31
C ILE A 43 -15.14 -3.83 -1.82
N GLN A 44 -16.45 -4.01 -1.99
CA GLN A 44 -17.45 -3.09 -1.47
C GLN A 44 -18.12 -3.65 -0.21
N GLY A 45 -18.48 -2.73 0.72
CA GLY A 45 -19.22 -3.04 1.94
C GLY A 45 -18.35 -3.67 3.03
N ARG A 46 -19.00 -4.39 3.97
CA ARG A 46 -18.33 -4.96 5.15
C ARG A 46 -17.27 -6.00 4.77
N PHE A 47 -16.08 -5.92 5.38
CA PHE A 47 -14.97 -6.84 5.16
C PHE A 47 -15.18 -8.13 5.98
N THR A 48 -15.50 -9.21 5.29
CA THR A 48 -15.66 -10.55 5.86
C THR A 48 -14.45 -11.41 5.52
N ARG A 49 -14.23 -12.52 6.24
CA ARG A 49 -13.15 -13.47 5.95
C ARG A 49 -13.20 -13.96 4.48
N LYS A 50 -14.39 -14.32 3.99
CA LYS A 50 -14.56 -14.73 2.58
C LYS A 50 -14.10 -13.66 1.59
N LYS A 51 -14.33 -12.39 1.89
CA LYS A 51 -13.87 -11.29 1.01
C LYS A 51 -12.34 -11.12 1.07
N PHE A 52 -11.72 -11.32 2.23
CA PHE A 52 -10.26 -11.35 2.34
C PHE A 52 -9.67 -12.48 1.52
N GLU A 53 -10.23 -13.68 1.59
CA GLU A 53 -9.84 -14.82 0.75
C GLU A 53 -9.95 -14.51 -0.76
N GLN A 54 -10.97 -13.77 -1.17
CA GLN A 54 -11.11 -13.31 -2.57
C GLN A 54 -10.03 -12.29 -2.97
N ILE A 55 -9.67 -11.36 -2.07
CA ILE A 55 -8.55 -10.42 -2.29
C ILE A 55 -7.26 -11.21 -2.47
N GLU A 56 -6.95 -12.11 -1.53
CA GLU A 56 -5.77 -12.94 -1.56
C GLU A 56 -5.67 -13.75 -2.86
N GLN A 57 -6.75 -14.44 -3.24
CA GLN A 57 -6.78 -15.23 -4.47
C GLN A 57 -6.51 -14.39 -5.72
N ALA A 58 -7.11 -13.20 -5.81
CA ALA A 58 -6.93 -12.30 -6.94
C ALA A 58 -5.49 -11.74 -7.00
N ASP A 59 -4.95 -11.30 -5.87
CA ASP A 59 -3.60 -10.76 -5.76
C ASP A 59 -2.56 -11.84 -6.09
N VAL A 60 -2.67 -13.01 -5.48
CA VAL A 60 -1.78 -14.15 -5.73
C VAL A 60 -1.82 -14.58 -7.19
N LEU A 61 -3.02 -14.69 -7.80
CA LEU A 61 -3.15 -15.08 -9.21
C LEU A 61 -2.46 -14.08 -10.13
N MET A 62 -2.74 -12.79 -9.95
CA MET A 62 -2.17 -11.75 -10.80
C MET A 62 -0.66 -11.64 -10.61
N THR A 63 -0.18 -11.61 -9.36
CA THR A 63 1.25 -11.50 -9.06
C THR A 63 2.04 -12.66 -9.64
N ARG A 64 1.56 -13.90 -9.47
CA ARG A 64 2.19 -15.10 -10.07
C ARG A 64 2.17 -15.06 -11.59
N THR A 65 1.09 -14.57 -12.20
CA THR A 65 1.01 -14.43 -13.66
C THR A 65 2.06 -13.43 -14.16
N LEU A 66 2.10 -12.24 -13.54
CA LEU A 66 3.03 -11.19 -13.94
C LEU A 66 4.50 -11.61 -13.68
N SER A 67 4.80 -12.23 -12.54
CA SER A 67 6.16 -12.67 -12.23
C SER A 67 6.67 -13.74 -13.20
N ARG A 68 5.81 -14.71 -13.58
CA ARG A 68 6.16 -15.72 -14.61
C ARG A 68 6.38 -15.09 -15.99
N ALA A 69 5.51 -14.16 -16.39
CA ALA A 69 5.65 -13.49 -17.66
C ALA A 69 6.90 -12.60 -17.70
N CYS A 70 7.19 -11.86 -16.60
CA CYS A 70 8.41 -11.06 -16.48
C CYS A 70 9.67 -11.95 -16.52
N LEU A 71 9.67 -13.08 -15.82
CA LEU A 71 10.77 -14.05 -15.84
C LEU A 71 11.01 -14.61 -17.25
N ALA A 72 9.93 -15.01 -17.95
CA ALA A 72 10.01 -15.57 -19.30
C ALA A 72 10.52 -14.59 -20.36
N CYS A 73 10.29 -13.28 -20.16
CA CYS A 73 10.63 -12.22 -21.11
C CYS A 73 11.80 -11.33 -20.64
N ASP A 74 12.47 -11.70 -19.54
CA ASP A 74 13.53 -10.91 -18.89
C ASP A 74 13.09 -9.44 -18.63
N LYS A 75 11.89 -9.27 -18.09
CA LYS A 75 11.34 -7.94 -17.76
C LYS A 75 11.44 -7.66 -16.27
N LYS A 76 11.64 -6.39 -15.93
CA LYS A 76 11.62 -5.90 -14.55
C LYS A 76 10.20 -5.94 -13.99
N LEU A 77 10.05 -6.39 -12.76
CA LEU A 77 8.80 -6.35 -12.00
C LEU A 77 8.96 -5.48 -10.75
N LEU A 78 8.16 -4.45 -10.61
CA LEU A 78 7.98 -3.73 -9.35
C LEU A 78 6.68 -4.23 -8.70
N TYR A 79 6.81 -4.88 -7.55
CA TYR A 79 5.66 -5.38 -6.80
C TYR A 79 5.32 -4.46 -5.64
N THR A 80 4.06 -4.02 -5.58
CA THR A 80 3.54 -3.28 -4.43
C THR A 80 3.13 -4.23 -3.33
N SER A 81 3.92 -4.28 -2.29
CA SER A 81 3.63 -4.96 -1.04
C SER A 81 2.89 -4.02 -0.07
N GLY A 82 3.11 -4.12 1.23
CA GLY A 82 2.53 -3.21 2.21
C GLY A 82 3.07 -3.43 3.62
N VAL A 83 3.04 -2.38 4.43
CA VAL A 83 3.59 -2.43 5.80
C VAL A 83 2.80 -3.32 6.76
N PHE A 84 1.58 -3.73 6.41
CA PHE A 84 0.79 -4.69 7.20
C PHE A 84 1.41 -6.09 7.28
N ASN A 85 2.42 -6.36 6.47
CA ASN A 85 3.21 -7.61 6.49
C ASN A 85 3.97 -7.79 7.81
N TYR A 86 4.38 -6.70 8.45
CA TYR A 86 5.18 -6.77 9.67
C TYR A 86 4.34 -7.10 10.90
N GLY A 87 3.05 -6.72 10.93
CA GLY A 87 2.17 -6.90 12.09
C GLY A 87 2.42 -5.88 13.20
N ASP A 88 2.01 -6.23 14.42
CA ASP A 88 2.07 -5.33 15.56
C ASP A 88 3.44 -5.39 16.25
N HIS A 89 4.14 -4.28 16.28
CA HIS A 89 5.42 -4.11 16.96
C HIS A 89 5.37 -3.03 18.06
N GLY A 90 4.19 -2.60 18.48
CA GLY A 90 4.03 -1.59 19.52
C GLY A 90 4.74 -0.29 19.16
N ASP A 91 5.69 0.13 20.01
CA ASP A 91 6.47 1.36 19.82
C ASP A 91 7.84 1.13 19.16
N GLU A 92 8.18 -0.13 18.82
CA GLU A 92 9.47 -0.48 18.20
C GLU A 92 9.53 -0.01 16.75
N TRP A 93 10.75 0.36 16.32
CA TRP A 93 11.02 0.65 14.93
C TRP A 93 11.08 -0.63 14.10
N ILE A 94 10.42 -0.60 12.95
CA ILE A 94 10.37 -1.67 11.96
C ILE A 94 11.26 -1.28 10.77
N THR A 95 12.12 -2.21 10.36
CA THR A 95 12.94 -2.10 9.15
C THR A 95 12.64 -3.27 8.22
N GLU A 96 13.21 -3.29 7.03
CA GLU A 96 13.08 -4.39 6.07
C GLU A 96 13.66 -5.72 6.58
N GLN A 97 14.45 -5.69 7.65
CA GLN A 97 15.01 -6.88 8.31
C GLN A 97 14.10 -7.43 9.40
N THR A 98 13.07 -6.70 9.80
CA THR A 98 12.11 -7.14 10.81
C THR A 98 11.33 -8.35 10.32
N PRO A 99 11.21 -9.43 11.09
CA PRO A 99 10.48 -10.62 10.70
C PRO A 99 9.02 -10.32 10.38
N LEU A 100 8.52 -10.89 9.28
CA LEU A 100 7.13 -10.73 8.86
C LEU A 100 6.19 -11.51 9.81
N ARG A 101 5.16 -10.85 10.32
CA ARG A 101 4.10 -11.39 11.17
C ARG A 101 2.78 -10.74 10.74
N PRO A 102 2.24 -11.09 9.55
CA PRO A 102 1.21 -10.30 8.91
C PRO A 102 -0.05 -10.14 9.76
N SER A 103 -0.59 -8.94 9.76
CA SER A 103 -1.98 -8.73 10.10
C SER A 103 -2.88 -9.21 8.93
N PRO A 104 -4.20 -9.36 9.10
CA PRO A 104 -5.05 -9.87 8.03
C PRO A 104 -4.92 -9.16 6.67
N LEU A 105 -4.67 -7.85 6.65
CA LEU A 105 -4.42 -7.11 5.40
C LEU A 105 -3.06 -7.41 4.78
N GLY A 106 -2.11 -7.91 5.55
CA GLY A 106 -0.76 -8.24 5.10
C GLY A 106 -0.60 -9.68 4.60
N GLU A 107 -1.56 -10.58 4.87
CA GLU A 107 -1.40 -12.02 4.60
C GLU A 107 -1.10 -12.33 3.11
N ALA A 108 -1.87 -11.75 2.19
CA ALA A 108 -1.65 -11.94 0.76
C ALA A 108 -0.29 -11.41 0.29
N HIS A 109 0.06 -10.20 0.71
CA HIS A 109 1.33 -9.59 0.35
C HIS A 109 2.53 -10.33 0.95
N THR A 110 2.44 -10.79 2.19
CA THR A 110 3.50 -11.61 2.82
C THR A 110 3.79 -12.87 2.01
N LYS A 111 2.73 -13.58 1.63
CA LYS A 111 2.86 -14.78 0.78
C LYS A 111 3.57 -14.48 -0.54
N MET A 112 3.26 -13.35 -1.17
CA MET A 112 3.95 -12.97 -2.41
C MET A 112 5.39 -12.52 -2.18
N VAL A 113 5.70 -11.85 -1.09
CA VAL A 113 7.09 -11.53 -0.71
C VAL A 113 7.91 -12.81 -0.55
N GLU A 114 7.37 -13.81 0.16
CA GLU A 114 8.00 -15.11 0.40
C GLU A 114 8.19 -15.94 -0.89
N GLU A 115 7.40 -15.71 -1.93
CA GLU A 115 7.55 -16.35 -3.24
C GLU A 115 8.50 -15.57 -4.17
N LEU A 116 8.38 -14.24 -4.22
CA LEU A 116 9.13 -13.42 -5.19
C LEU A 116 10.61 -13.27 -4.84
N LEU A 117 10.98 -13.17 -3.55
CA LEU A 117 12.38 -13.04 -3.16
C LEU A 117 13.21 -14.30 -3.48
N PRO A 118 12.75 -15.54 -3.24
CA PRO A 118 13.42 -16.74 -3.74
C PRO A 118 13.50 -16.78 -5.26
N LEU A 119 12.45 -16.44 -6.00
CA LEU A 119 12.48 -16.40 -7.47
C LEU A 119 13.56 -15.43 -7.98
N SER A 120 13.76 -14.30 -7.31
CA SER A 120 14.84 -13.38 -7.66
C SER A 120 16.23 -14.01 -7.45
N ARG A 121 16.43 -14.67 -6.31
CA ARG A 121 17.73 -15.28 -5.94
C ARG A 121 18.08 -16.51 -6.77
N GLU A 122 17.08 -17.36 -7.02
CA GLU A 122 17.29 -18.71 -7.59
C GLU A 122 17.10 -18.74 -9.11
N GLN A 123 16.21 -17.90 -9.64
CA GLN A 123 15.83 -17.89 -11.05
C GLN A 123 16.09 -16.54 -11.72
N HIS A 124 16.75 -15.60 -11.02
CA HIS A 124 17.11 -14.28 -11.56
C HIS A 124 15.92 -13.42 -11.99
N LEU A 125 14.74 -13.60 -11.34
CA LEU A 125 13.63 -12.67 -11.55
C LEU A 125 14.06 -11.26 -11.14
N ARG A 126 13.98 -10.32 -12.07
CA ARG A 126 14.33 -8.91 -11.85
C ARG A 126 13.19 -8.19 -11.11
N VAL A 127 13.04 -8.46 -9.81
CA VAL A 127 11.95 -7.91 -8.99
C VAL A 127 12.48 -6.98 -7.91
N ILE A 128 11.78 -5.85 -7.72
CA ILE A 128 11.95 -4.94 -6.59
C ILE A 128 10.60 -4.82 -5.88
N LEU A 129 10.59 -4.92 -4.56
CA LEU A 129 9.40 -4.87 -3.75
C LEU A 129 9.32 -3.51 -3.04
N LEU A 130 8.21 -2.80 -3.19
CA LEU A 130 7.94 -1.55 -2.50
C LEU A 130 6.82 -1.77 -1.48
N SER A 131 7.09 -1.47 -0.21
CA SER A 131 6.16 -1.60 0.91
C SER A 131 5.70 -0.21 1.37
N PRO A 132 4.65 0.36 0.73
CA PRO A 132 4.15 1.65 1.14
C PRO A 132 3.46 1.59 2.49
N GLY A 133 3.56 2.68 3.25
CA GLY A 133 2.69 2.98 4.37
C GLY A 133 1.25 3.27 3.92
N PHE A 134 0.43 3.79 4.83
CA PHE A 134 -0.92 4.22 4.44
C PHE A 134 -0.82 5.42 3.49
N VAL A 135 -1.25 5.22 2.25
CA VAL A 135 -1.13 6.24 1.19
C VAL A 135 -2.19 7.31 1.36
N TYR A 136 -1.77 8.58 1.41
CA TYR A 136 -2.65 9.74 1.44
C TYR A 136 -2.40 10.68 0.26
N GLY A 137 -3.35 11.57 0.00
CA GLY A 137 -3.30 12.53 -1.10
C GLY A 137 -4.68 12.79 -1.70
N PRO A 138 -4.77 13.53 -2.81
CA PRO A 138 -6.04 13.84 -3.47
C PRO A 138 -6.67 12.56 -4.04
N GLY A 139 -7.77 12.12 -3.46
CA GLY A 139 -8.52 10.94 -3.95
C GLY A 139 -8.19 9.64 -3.23
N GLY A 140 -8.40 8.50 -3.93
CA GLY A 140 -8.09 7.16 -3.43
C GLY A 140 -8.83 6.77 -2.16
N LEU A 141 -8.20 5.86 -1.40
CA LEU A 141 -8.74 5.34 -0.14
C LEU A 141 -8.73 6.39 0.96
N PHE A 142 -7.72 7.27 0.99
CA PHE A 142 -7.64 8.35 1.98
C PHE A 142 -8.86 9.28 1.88
N LYS A 143 -9.19 9.75 0.68
CA LYS A 143 -10.39 10.57 0.47
C LYS A 143 -11.64 9.87 0.99
N GLN A 144 -11.84 8.61 0.66
CA GLN A 144 -13.03 7.85 1.07
C GLN A 144 -13.09 7.63 2.58
N SER A 145 -11.97 7.27 3.21
CA SER A 145 -11.92 6.85 4.61
C SER A 145 -11.78 8.01 5.59
N PHE A 146 -11.13 9.10 5.19
CA PHE A 146 -10.91 10.27 6.04
C PHE A 146 -11.78 11.45 5.63
N TYR A 147 -11.63 11.98 4.42
CA TYR A 147 -12.32 13.17 3.99
C TYR A 147 -13.84 12.97 3.93
N ASP A 148 -14.31 12.00 3.17
CA ASP A 148 -15.75 11.76 2.98
C ASP A 148 -16.44 11.36 4.29
N THR A 149 -15.75 10.59 5.15
CA THR A 149 -16.28 10.20 6.48
C THR A 149 -16.31 11.39 7.46
N LEU A 150 -15.30 12.28 7.39
CA LEU A 150 -15.31 13.52 8.18
C LEU A 150 -16.46 14.43 7.78
N GLN A 151 -16.68 14.65 6.47
CA GLN A 151 -17.79 15.46 5.97
C GLN A 151 -19.16 14.90 6.39
N LYS A 152 -19.30 13.59 6.50
CA LYS A 152 -20.51 12.91 6.98
C LYS A 152 -20.63 12.84 8.51
N GLY A 153 -19.65 13.35 9.26
CA GLY A 153 -19.61 13.24 10.72
C GLY A 153 -19.40 11.81 11.24
N GLN A 154 -18.88 10.92 10.39
CA GLN A 154 -18.70 9.49 10.66
C GLN A 154 -17.27 9.12 11.02
N LEU A 155 -16.28 10.00 10.77
CA LEU A 155 -14.89 9.72 11.10
C LEU A 155 -14.74 9.47 12.60
N ARG A 156 -13.99 8.43 12.95
CA ARG A 156 -13.71 8.05 14.35
C ARG A 156 -12.26 7.58 14.48
N ILE A 157 -11.68 7.77 15.66
CA ILE A 157 -10.41 7.17 16.03
C ILE A 157 -10.69 5.70 16.38
N PHE A 158 -9.92 4.77 15.80
CA PHE A 158 -10.07 3.34 16.05
C PHE A 158 -9.45 2.96 17.39
N GLY A 159 -10.25 2.36 18.29
CA GLY A 159 -9.81 2.04 19.63
C GLY A 159 -9.38 3.30 20.38
N LYS A 160 -8.22 3.24 21.06
CA LYS A 160 -7.61 4.40 21.74
C LYS A 160 -6.76 5.27 20.81
N GLY A 161 -6.46 4.79 19.60
CA GLY A 161 -5.62 5.49 18.63
C GLY A 161 -4.16 5.65 19.06
N GLN A 162 -3.65 4.79 19.97
CA GLN A 162 -2.29 4.85 20.47
C GLN A 162 -1.27 4.09 19.62
N ASN A 163 -1.76 3.27 18.68
CA ASN A 163 -0.92 2.58 17.70
C ASN A 163 -0.32 3.57 16.70
N TYR A 164 0.92 3.29 16.27
CA TYR A 164 1.58 4.08 15.23
C TYR A 164 1.10 3.70 13.84
N TRP A 165 0.96 4.73 13.02
CA TRP A 165 0.81 4.61 11.58
C TRP A 165 1.95 5.33 10.87
N SER A 166 2.59 4.63 9.95
CA SER A 166 3.49 5.23 8.97
C SER A 166 2.72 5.45 7.68
N ILE A 167 2.82 6.62 7.12
CA ILE A 167 2.05 7.06 5.96
C ILE A 167 2.97 7.56 4.86
N ILE A 168 2.44 7.79 3.67
CA ILE A 168 3.18 8.32 2.53
C ILE A 168 2.27 9.14 1.63
N HIS A 169 2.74 10.30 1.17
CA HIS A 169 2.03 11.05 0.13
C HIS A 169 2.09 10.32 -1.20
N VAL A 170 1.00 10.36 -1.98
CA VAL A 170 0.91 9.63 -3.25
C VAL A 170 1.99 10.05 -4.25
N ASP A 171 2.37 11.34 -4.29
CA ASP A 171 3.42 11.84 -5.18
C ASP A 171 4.80 11.33 -4.78
N ASP A 172 5.08 11.23 -3.47
CA ASP A 172 6.34 10.68 -2.96
C ASP A 172 6.44 9.18 -3.22
N LEU A 173 5.31 8.47 -3.11
CA LEU A 173 5.24 7.07 -3.51
C LEU A 173 5.48 6.91 -5.02
N ALA A 174 4.89 7.76 -5.86
CA ALA A 174 5.12 7.74 -7.30
C ALA A 174 6.60 8.02 -7.65
N ALA A 175 7.25 8.96 -6.95
CA ALA A 175 8.68 9.22 -7.09
C ALA A 175 9.54 8.00 -6.71
N ALA A 176 9.16 7.27 -5.65
CA ALA A 176 9.84 6.03 -5.27
C ALA A 176 9.74 4.95 -6.36
N TYR A 177 8.56 4.80 -6.99
CA TYR A 177 8.40 3.89 -8.13
C TYR A 177 9.27 4.29 -9.32
N ALA A 178 9.35 5.58 -9.65
CA ALA A 178 10.19 6.07 -10.74
C ALA A 178 11.67 5.72 -10.50
N LEU A 179 12.19 5.97 -9.30
CA LEU A 179 13.57 5.62 -8.95
C LEU A 179 13.79 4.09 -8.93
N ALA A 180 12.82 3.32 -8.46
CA ALA A 180 12.92 1.87 -8.46
C ALA A 180 12.90 1.27 -9.88
N VAL A 181 12.21 1.90 -10.85
CA VAL A 181 12.27 1.50 -12.27
C VAL A 181 13.69 1.64 -12.81
N GLU A 182 14.41 2.68 -12.43
CA GLU A 182 15.80 2.92 -12.88
C GLU A 182 16.84 2.11 -12.09
N SER A 183 16.47 1.58 -10.91
CA SER A 183 17.38 0.83 -10.04
C SER A 183 17.62 -0.61 -10.54
N GLU A 184 18.82 -1.12 -10.30
CA GLU A 184 19.21 -2.53 -10.53
C GLU A 184 19.26 -3.35 -9.22
N ALA A 185 18.68 -2.84 -8.13
CA ALA A 185 18.66 -3.49 -6.81
C ALA A 185 17.60 -4.61 -6.73
N TYR A 186 17.76 -5.63 -7.57
CA TYR A 186 16.82 -6.75 -7.62
C TYR A 186 16.89 -7.65 -6.38
N GLY A 187 15.76 -8.21 -6.01
CA GLY A 187 15.62 -9.07 -4.84
C GLY A 187 15.57 -8.30 -3.52
N GLU A 188 15.37 -6.97 -3.58
CA GLU A 188 15.31 -6.11 -2.42
C GLU A 188 13.88 -5.62 -2.13
N THR A 189 13.63 -5.36 -0.85
CA THR A 189 12.39 -4.71 -0.37
C THR A 189 12.74 -3.35 0.18
N TYR A 190 11.88 -2.36 -0.08
CA TYR A 190 12.00 -0.99 0.42
C TYR A 190 10.71 -0.52 1.06
N ASN A 191 10.81 -0.05 2.30
CA ASN A 191 9.71 0.62 2.99
C ASN A 191 9.60 2.07 2.49
N ILE A 192 8.43 2.44 1.98
CA ILE A 192 8.17 3.77 1.43
C ILE A 192 7.17 4.49 2.31
N VAL A 193 7.68 5.28 3.24
CA VAL A 193 6.93 6.03 4.25
C VAL A 193 7.54 7.41 4.43
N ASP A 194 6.79 8.37 4.98
CA ASP A 194 7.34 9.67 5.38
C ASP A 194 8.29 9.54 6.59
N ASP A 195 8.87 10.65 7.04
CA ASP A 195 9.87 10.67 8.11
C ASP A 195 9.25 10.65 9.51
N GLN A 196 7.93 10.80 9.62
CA GLN A 196 7.26 11.00 10.90
C GLN A 196 6.10 10.02 11.13
N PRO A 197 6.36 8.80 11.61
CA PRO A 197 5.28 7.94 12.08
C PRO A 197 4.46 8.64 13.17
N LEU A 198 3.14 8.66 13.00
CA LEU A 198 2.23 9.30 13.94
C LEU A 198 1.39 8.27 14.69
N ARG A 199 1.01 8.57 15.94
CA ARG A 199 -0.08 7.83 16.58
C ARG A 199 -1.37 8.12 15.83
N LEU A 200 -2.21 7.11 15.66
CA LEU A 200 -3.45 7.25 14.89
C LEU A 200 -4.34 8.40 15.43
N CYS A 201 -4.37 8.61 16.75
CA CYS A 201 -5.10 9.74 17.32
C CYS A 201 -4.51 11.09 16.88
N ASP A 202 -3.19 11.21 16.79
CA ASP A 202 -2.53 12.45 16.37
C ASP A 202 -2.70 12.69 14.87
N LEU A 203 -2.61 11.63 14.06
CA LEU A 203 -2.89 11.69 12.63
C LEU A 203 -4.31 12.20 12.35
N VAL A 204 -5.32 11.61 13.02
CA VAL A 204 -6.73 12.01 12.86
C VAL A 204 -6.94 13.45 13.36
N ASN A 205 -6.34 13.84 14.50
CA ASN A 205 -6.44 15.19 15.04
C ASN A 205 -5.78 16.22 14.11
N THR A 206 -4.57 15.93 13.60
CA THR A 206 -3.89 16.79 12.63
C THR A 206 -4.75 16.99 11.38
N PHE A 207 -5.37 15.93 10.88
CA PHE A 207 -6.28 16.03 9.73
C PHE A 207 -7.52 16.88 10.04
N THR A 208 -8.20 16.65 11.17
CA THR A 208 -9.40 17.43 11.53
C THR A 208 -9.09 18.90 11.77
N ASP A 209 -7.94 19.20 12.42
CA ASP A 209 -7.49 20.56 12.67
C ASP A 209 -7.18 21.30 11.33
N ALA A 210 -6.51 20.61 10.37
CA ALA A 210 -6.24 21.15 9.04
C ALA A 210 -7.52 21.42 8.23
N MET A 211 -8.56 20.58 8.40
CA MET A 211 -9.87 20.78 7.76
C MET A 211 -10.75 21.80 8.49
N GLY A 212 -10.28 22.46 9.54
CA GLY A 212 -11.07 23.41 10.34
C GLY A 212 -12.28 22.75 11.02
N LYS A 213 -12.21 21.45 11.31
CA LYS A 213 -13.30 20.70 11.95
C LYS A 213 -12.97 20.39 13.41
N LYS A 214 -14.02 20.13 14.19
CA LYS A 214 -13.85 19.67 15.59
C LYS A 214 -13.20 18.27 15.58
N ARG A 215 -12.36 18.02 16.57
CA ARG A 215 -11.78 16.71 16.83
C ARG A 215 -12.85 15.65 17.02
N VAL A 216 -12.58 14.45 16.52
CA VAL A 216 -13.53 13.34 16.56
C VAL A 216 -13.26 12.43 17.75
N GLY A 217 -14.30 11.76 18.23
CA GLY A 217 -14.18 10.80 19.34
C GLY A 217 -13.62 9.44 18.89
N ALA A 218 -13.14 8.70 19.87
CA ALA A 218 -12.74 7.30 19.70
C ALA A 218 -13.97 6.38 19.65
N MET A 219 -13.84 5.29 18.90
CA MET A 219 -14.83 4.21 18.86
C MET A 219 -14.20 2.90 19.30
N ALA A 220 -14.88 2.22 20.23
CA ALA A 220 -14.40 0.93 20.75
C ALA A 220 -14.24 -0.10 19.63
N THR A 221 -13.15 -0.87 19.66
CA THR A 221 -12.78 -1.84 18.61
C THR A 221 -13.85 -2.91 18.38
N TRP A 222 -14.54 -3.37 19.44
CA TRP A 222 -15.61 -4.34 19.28
C TRP A 222 -16.78 -3.83 18.44
N LEU A 223 -17.13 -2.53 18.60
CA LEU A 223 -18.20 -1.90 17.82
C LEU A 223 -17.75 -1.71 16.36
N LEU A 224 -16.50 -1.29 16.14
CA LEU A 224 -15.92 -1.21 14.78
C LEU A 224 -15.96 -2.57 14.09
N LYS A 225 -15.58 -3.67 14.79
CA LYS A 225 -15.65 -5.04 14.23
C LYS A 225 -17.04 -5.44 13.77
N LEU A 226 -18.08 -4.97 14.47
CA LEU A 226 -19.48 -5.20 14.05
C LEU A 226 -19.82 -4.40 12.78
N LEU A 227 -19.32 -3.16 12.66
CA LEU A 227 -19.66 -2.25 11.55
C LEU A 227 -18.90 -2.59 10.26
N ILE A 228 -17.58 -2.70 10.34
CA ILE A 228 -16.72 -2.81 9.16
C ILE A 228 -16.03 -4.18 8.98
N GLY A 229 -16.09 -5.03 9.99
CA GLY A 229 -15.53 -6.40 9.96
C GLY A 229 -14.28 -6.57 10.82
N GLY A 230 -14.18 -7.74 11.48
CA GLY A 230 -13.09 -8.07 12.40
C GLY A 230 -11.71 -7.99 11.76
N PRO A 231 -11.43 -8.72 10.66
CA PRO A 231 -10.11 -8.73 10.04
C PRO A 231 -9.58 -7.35 9.64
N LEU A 232 -10.45 -6.47 9.12
CA LEU A 232 -10.06 -5.10 8.80
C LEU A 232 -9.68 -4.31 10.05
N VAL A 233 -10.51 -4.37 11.10
CA VAL A 233 -10.22 -3.66 12.36
C VAL A 233 -8.94 -4.17 13.02
N ASP A 234 -8.71 -5.48 13.01
CA ASP A 234 -7.50 -6.08 13.55
C ASP A 234 -6.23 -5.54 12.87
N SER A 235 -6.28 -5.32 11.56
CA SER A 235 -5.19 -4.68 10.83
C SER A 235 -5.06 -3.17 11.12
N LEU A 236 -6.18 -2.44 11.21
CA LEU A 236 -6.17 -0.99 11.41
C LEU A 236 -5.74 -0.55 12.81
N VAL A 237 -5.86 -1.43 13.82
CA VAL A 237 -5.36 -1.15 15.19
C VAL A 237 -3.94 -1.64 15.43
N THR A 238 -3.31 -2.26 14.44
CA THR A 238 -1.91 -2.68 14.46
C THR A 238 -1.00 -1.45 14.51
N SER A 239 0.09 -1.54 15.26
CA SER A 239 1.10 -0.50 15.38
C SER A 239 2.27 -0.79 14.44
N PHE A 240 2.54 0.14 13.52
CA PHE A 240 3.64 0.02 12.55
C PHE A 240 4.42 1.34 12.45
N ARG A 241 5.52 1.38 13.19
CA ARG A 241 6.49 2.49 13.20
C ARG A 241 7.64 2.15 12.27
N ILE A 242 7.49 2.52 10.99
CA ILE A 242 8.35 2.05 9.90
C ILE A 242 9.48 3.03 9.63
N SER A 243 10.69 2.50 9.37
CA SER A 243 11.85 3.26 8.90
C SER A 243 11.91 3.23 7.37
N ASN A 244 12.25 4.37 6.76
CA ASN A 244 12.49 4.55 5.33
C ASN A 244 13.99 4.71 4.98
N GLU A 245 14.87 4.52 5.95
CA GLU A 245 16.30 4.79 5.80
C GLU A 245 16.99 3.97 4.71
N LYS A 246 16.51 2.73 4.46
CA LYS A 246 17.02 1.90 3.38
C LYS A 246 16.70 2.49 2.01
N ALA A 247 15.45 2.92 1.80
CA ALA A 247 15.03 3.54 0.53
C ALA A 247 15.83 4.83 0.26
N LYS A 248 16.05 5.65 1.27
CA LYS A 248 16.89 6.86 1.16
C LYS A 248 18.31 6.53 0.76
N ARG A 249 18.93 5.56 1.42
CA ARG A 249 20.34 5.22 1.22
C ARG A 249 20.59 4.53 -0.14
N GLU A 250 19.72 3.61 -0.53
CA GLU A 250 19.98 2.70 -1.66
C GLU A 250 19.29 3.11 -2.96
N LEU A 251 18.09 3.74 -2.88
CA LEU A 251 17.42 4.29 -4.06
C LEU A 251 17.70 5.79 -4.28
N GLY A 252 18.39 6.45 -3.32
CA GLY A 252 18.52 7.90 -3.37
C GLY A 252 17.19 8.66 -3.24
N TRP A 253 16.15 7.96 -2.77
CA TRP A 253 14.82 8.53 -2.61
C TRP A 253 14.74 9.42 -1.38
N GLN A 254 14.00 10.51 -1.49
CA GLN A 254 13.70 11.41 -0.37
C GLN A 254 12.24 11.84 -0.48
N PRO A 255 11.43 11.76 0.60
CA PRO A 255 10.08 12.28 0.55
C PRO A 255 10.11 13.81 0.43
N ARG A 256 9.35 14.36 -0.50
CA ARG A 256 9.10 15.79 -0.62
C ARG A 256 8.29 16.31 0.56
N TYR A 257 7.34 15.50 1.02
CA TYR A 257 6.51 15.76 2.18
C TYR A 257 7.00 14.89 3.35
N SER A 258 7.98 15.41 4.08
CA SER A 258 8.63 14.67 5.17
C SER A 258 7.71 14.36 6.35
N THR A 259 6.60 15.08 6.47
CA THR A 259 5.57 14.84 7.49
C THR A 259 4.17 14.91 6.90
N PHE A 260 3.21 14.28 7.57
CA PHE A 260 1.80 14.36 7.18
C PHE A 260 1.31 15.82 7.05
N LYS A 261 1.76 16.69 7.96
CA LYS A 261 1.36 18.09 7.97
C LYS A 261 1.82 18.82 6.70
N ASP A 262 3.00 18.48 6.18
CA ASP A 262 3.55 19.12 4.98
C ASP A 262 2.77 18.76 3.72
N GLY A 263 2.25 17.52 3.64
CA GLY A 263 1.49 17.05 2.49
C GLY A 263 -0.02 17.35 2.55
N LEU A 264 -0.56 17.77 3.69
CA LEU A 264 -2.00 18.06 3.83
C LEU A 264 -2.53 19.18 2.94
N PRO A 265 -1.78 20.26 2.62
CA PRO A 265 -2.25 21.29 1.69
C PRO A 265 -2.56 20.80 0.28
N GLU A 266 -2.01 19.64 -0.10
CA GLU A 266 -2.20 19.02 -1.42
C GLU A 266 -3.34 17.98 -1.45
N VAL A 267 -4.13 17.85 -0.38
CA VAL A 267 -5.19 16.82 -0.22
C VAL A 267 -6.59 17.33 -0.56
#